data_ebec792cb16d86785f22d4c2fc487ec1
#
_entry.id   ebec792cb16d86785f22d4c2fc487ec1
#
_cell.length_a   1.000
_cell.length_b   1.000
_cell.length_c   1.000
_cell.angle_alpha   90.00
_cell.angle_beta   90.00
_cell.angle_gamma   90.00
#
_symmetry.space_group_name_H-M   'P 1'
#
loop_
_entity.id
_entity.type
_entity.pdbx_description
1 polymer ?
#
loop_
_entity_poly.entity_id
_entity_poly.type
_entity_poly.pdbx_seq_one_letter_code
_entity_poly.pdbx_strand_id
1 'polypeptide(L)'
;MIARVVIDIAHHEVNKPFDYLIPKELMPWITQGMRVKVPFNHGIRLAIVLDIVNESSFEELKTMIDIDTSIPICDQETLNRVDHLVHAFAMTYQDAFSLVIPMAFQSVYRYHVKKLKNHHTLRAYDNYFDQQDIWYLTKQEETYLSALKRLEKKGLIEIIQTIENKGLSKPKYSYRKVMMTHAKYQHLLDLIETHLHYRNKDLVQLGFTASSIKTMLKHGLIEKVIVEQTQSLIQH
;
A
#
# COMPACT_ATOMS: atom_id res chain seq x y z
N MET A 1 22.72 -2.73 1.00
CA MET A 1 21.78 -3.33 1.95
C MET A 1 20.68 -4.03 1.17
N ILE A 2 20.28 -5.18 1.62
CA ILE A 2 19.35 -6.10 0.96
C ILE A 2 18.25 -6.45 1.96
N ALA A 3 17.00 -6.36 1.55
CA ALA A 3 15.85 -6.85 2.32
C ALA A 3 15.57 -8.30 1.93
N ARG A 4 15.65 -9.21 2.88
CA ARG A 4 15.17 -10.59 2.76
C ARG A 4 13.71 -10.62 3.14
N VAL A 5 12.84 -10.96 2.20
CA VAL A 5 11.41 -10.81 2.37
C VAL A 5 10.65 -12.08 2.00
N VAL A 6 9.47 -12.23 2.57
CA VAL A 6 8.48 -13.22 2.16
C VAL A 6 7.33 -12.53 1.44
N ILE A 7 6.99 -13.02 0.27
CA ILE A 7 5.98 -12.43 -0.60
C ILE A 7 4.60 -13.02 -0.29
N ASP A 8 3.57 -12.17 -0.40
CA ASP A 8 2.15 -12.55 -0.29
C ASP A 8 1.70 -13.43 -1.47
N ILE A 9 2.08 -14.69 -1.45
CA ILE A 9 1.69 -15.68 -2.47
C ILE A 9 1.50 -17.05 -1.81
N ALA A 10 0.27 -17.57 -1.89
CA ALA A 10 -0.08 -18.90 -1.41
C ALA A 10 0.28 -19.99 -2.44
N HIS A 11 1.57 -20.18 -2.70
CA HIS A 11 2.03 -21.22 -3.61
C HIS A 11 3.32 -21.86 -3.09
N HIS A 12 3.32 -23.17 -2.97
CA HIS A 12 4.45 -23.92 -2.39
C HIS A 12 5.78 -23.73 -3.14
N GLU A 13 5.76 -23.58 -4.46
CA GLU A 13 6.98 -23.36 -5.25
C GLU A 13 7.67 -22.03 -4.95
N VAL A 14 6.94 -21.04 -4.47
CA VAL A 14 7.46 -19.72 -4.08
C VAL A 14 7.49 -19.52 -2.56
N ASN A 15 7.31 -20.60 -1.80
CA ASN A 15 7.33 -20.59 -0.34
C ASN A 15 8.77 -20.52 0.22
N LYS A 16 9.47 -19.46 -0.11
CA LYS A 16 10.84 -19.18 0.33
C LYS A 16 11.11 -17.69 0.43
N PRO A 17 12.09 -17.26 1.21
CA PRO A 17 12.53 -15.87 1.19
C PRO A 17 13.11 -15.45 -0.16
N PHE A 18 12.93 -14.18 -0.50
CA PHE A 18 13.49 -13.51 -1.66
C PHE A 18 14.29 -12.29 -1.22
N ASP A 19 15.39 -12.04 -1.91
CA ASP A 19 16.26 -10.92 -1.62
C ASP A 19 16.00 -9.77 -2.62
N TYR A 20 15.88 -8.54 -2.08
CA TYR A 20 15.67 -7.31 -2.86
C TYR A 20 16.63 -6.23 -2.44
N LEU A 21 17.16 -5.49 -3.41
CA LEU A 21 17.95 -4.28 -3.13
C LEU A 21 17.05 -3.22 -2.48
N ILE A 22 17.54 -2.62 -1.42
CA ILE A 22 16.87 -1.49 -0.75
C ILE A 22 17.32 -0.20 -1.43
N PRO A 23 16.40 0.64 -1.98
CA PRO A 23 16.72 1.96 -2.48
C PRO A 23 17.37 2.81 -1.40
N LYS A 24 18.33 3.66 -1.77
CA LYS A 24 19.07 4.51 -0.81
C LYS A 24 18.13 5.38 0.03
N GLU A 25 17.05 5.85 -0.57
CA GLU A 25 16.05 6.71 0.05
C GLU A 25 15.26 5.99 1.15
N LEU A 26 15.11 4.67 1.02
CA LEU A 26 14.34 3.85 1.96
C LEU A 26 15.22 3.24 3.07
N MET A 27 16.54 3.20 2.89
CA MET A 27 17.47 2.58 3.85
C MET A 27 17.33 3.10 5.30
N PRO A 28 17.10 4.40 5.55
CA PRO A 28 16.96 4.91 6.91
C PRO A 28 15.66 4.49 7.60
N TRP A 29 14.65 4.07 6.83
CA TRP A 29 13.28 3.86 7.30
C TRP A 29 12.88 2.40 7.37
N ILE A 30 13.60 1.53 6.66
CA ILE A 30 13.25 0.11 6.59
C ILE A 30 13.78 -0.64 7.79
N THR A 31 12.92 -1.44 8.42
CA THR A 31 13.27 -2.34 9.50
C THR A 31 12.60 -3.70 9.32
N GLN A 32 13.12 -4.68 10.03
CA GLN A 32 12.54 -6.01 10.11
C GLN A 32 11.08 -5.97 10.60
N GLY A 33 10.25 -6.86 10.07
CA GLY A 33 8.81 -6.90 10.38
C GLY A 33 7.97 -5.88 9.61
N MET A 34 8.56 -4.98 8.83
CA MET A 34 7.81 -4.06 8.00
C MET A 34 7.23 -4.74 6.77
N ARG A 35 6.08 -4.22 6.33
CA ARG A 35 5.48 -4.61 5.05
C ARG A 35 5.93 -3.66 3.95
N VAL A 36 6.36 -4.25 2.84
CA VAL A 36 6.96 -3.54 1.70
C VAL A 36 6.31 -3.94 0.38
N LYS A 37 6.50 -3.13 -0.65
CA LYS A 37 6.08 -3.39 -2.02
C LYS A 37 7.28 -3.82 -2.84
N VAL A 38 7.17 -4.97 -3.49
CA VAL A 38 8.24 -5.55 -4.31
C VAL A 38 7.74 -5.90 -5.72
N PRO A 39 8.59 -5.78 -6.74
CA PRO A 39 8.27 -6.27 -8.07
C PRO A 39 8.39 -7.80 -8.09
N PHE A 40 7.30 -8.50 -8.41
CA PHE A 40 7.30 -9.95 -8.54
C PHE A 40 6.59 -10.38 -9.82
N ASN A 41 7.26 -11.20 -10.66
CA ASN A 41 6.81 -11.54 -12.00
C ASN A 41 6.47 -10.27 -12.81
N HIS A 42 5.21 -10.08 -13.15
CA HIS A 42 4.72 -8.97 -13.96
C HIS A 42 3.88 -7.97 -13.18
N GLY A 43 4.00 -7.92 -11.86
CA GLY A 43 3.20 -7.03 -11.01
C GLY A 43 3.91 -6.65 -9.72
N ILE A 44 3.19 -5.92 -8.90
CA ILE A 44 3.64 -5.51 -7.56
C ILE A 44 3.01 -6.47 -6.55
N ARG A 45 3.80 -6.88 -5.56
CA ARG A 45 3.33 -7.70 -4.44
C ARG A 45 3.71 -7.07 -3.12
N LEU A 46 2.90 -7.32 -2.11
CA LEU A 46 3.29 -7.06 -0.73
C LEU A 46 4.20 -8.17 -0.25
N ALA A 47 5.15 -7.79 0.60
CA ALA A 47 6.07 -8.71 1.23
C ALA A 47 6.36 -8.24 2.65
N ILE A 48 6.77 -9.14 3.52
CA ILE A 48 7.20 -8.83 4.89
C ILE A 48 8.70 -9.00 4.97
N VAL A 49 9.38 -8.01 5.53
CA VAL A 49 10.83 -8.04 5.76
C VAL A 49 11.14 -9.00 6.90
N LEU A 50 11.81 -10.11 6.57
CA LEU A 50 12.29 -11.07 7.55
C LEU A 50 13.62 -10.63 8.16
N ASP A 51 14.49 -10.05 7.31
CA ASP A 51 15.83 -9.66 7.73
C ASP A 51 16.42 -8.61 6.78
N ILE A 52 17.44 -7.88 7.25
CA ILE A 52 18.21 -6.93 6.45
C ILE A 52 19.66 -7.39 6.44
N VAL A 53 20.15 -7.78 5.27
CA VAL A 53 21.47 -8.38 5.08
C VAL A 53 22.33 -7.55 4.13
N ASN A 54 23.63 -7.79 4.16
CA ASN A 54 24.58 -7.11 3.26
C ASN A 54 24.93 -7.94 2.03
N GLU A 55 24.75 -9.25 2.11
CA GLU A 55 25.12 -10.21 1.07
C GLU A 55 23.92 -11.07 0.68
N SER A 56 23.90 -11.49 -0.57
CA SER A 56 22.90 -12.40 -1.12
C SER A 56 23.57 -13.51 -1.89
N SER A 57 22.95 -14.68 -1.92
CA SER A 57 23.36 -15.80 -2.76
C SER A 57 22.91 -15.66 -4.22
N PHE A 58 22.10 -14.64 -4.53
CA PHE A 58 21.61 -14.40 -5.88
C PHE A 58 22.51 -13.38 -6.59
N GLU A 59 22.88 -13.65 -7.83
CA GLU A 59 23.72 -12.76 -8.64
C GLU A 59 22.97 -11.49 -9.08
N GLU A 60 21.68 -11.61 -9.41
CA GLU A 60 20.86 -10.48 -9.82
C GLU A 60 19.71 -10.25 -8.84
N LEU A 61 19.66 -9.04 -8.28
CA LEU A 61 18.61 -8.64 -7.37
C LEU A 61 17.73 -7.54 -7.99
N LYS A 62 16.43 -7.72 -7.89
CA LYS A 62 15.49 -6.63 -8.17
C LYS A 62 15.48 -5.63 -7.01
N THR A 63 15.18 -4.39 -7.34
CA THR A 63 15.03 -3.34 -6.33
C THR A 63 13.60 -3.33 -5.79
N MET A 64 13.44 -3.23 -4.48
CA MET A 64 12.12 -3.02 -3.87
C MET A 64 11.55 -1.66 -4.29
N ILE A 65 10.23 -1.55 -4.29
CA ILE A 65 9.53 -0.36 -4.81
C ILE A 65 9.33 0.67 -3.71
N ASP A 66 8.76 0.25 -2.56
CA ASP A 66 8.36 1.18 -1.51
C ASP A 66 8.11 0.45 -0.18
N ILE A 67 8.01 1.21 0.90
CA ILE A 67 7.53 0.76 2.20
C ILE A 67 6.00 0.94 2.23
N ASP A 68 5.25 -0.11 2.63
CA ASP A 68 3.80 -0.07 2.69
C ASP A 68 3.29 0.33 4.09
N THR A 69 4.05 0.03 5.14
CA THR A 69 3.70 0.38 6.54
C THR A 69 4.77 1.26 7.16
N SER A 70 4.36 2.29 7.88
CA SER A 70 5.30 3.21 8.56
C SER A 70 5.97 2.62 9.81
N ILE A 71 5.42 1.52 10.32
CA ILE A 71 5.93 0.78 11.47
C ILE A 71 5.94 -0.72 11.16
N PRO A 72 6.79 -1.53 11.82
CA PRO A 72 6.74 -2.98 11.72
C PRO A 72 5.36 -3.53 12.09
N ILE A 73 4.85 -4.47 11.32
CA ILE A 73 3.58 -5.16 11.61
C ILE A 73 3.79 -6.34 12.57
N CYS A 74 5.04 -6.74 12.78
CA CYS A 74 5.43 -7.78 13.71
C CYS A 74 6.86 -7.53 14.23
N ASP A 75 7.13 -8.09 15.39
CA ASP A 75 8.43 -8.10 16.03
C ASP A 75 9.21 -9.40 15.72
N GLN A 76 10.42 -9.48 16.22
CA GLN A 76 11.31 -10.65 16.05
C GLN A 76 10.71 -11.93 16.63
N GLU A 77 10.03 -11.86 17.76
CA GLU A 77 9.42 -13.04 18.38
C GLU A 77 8.32 -13.62 17.50
N THR A 78 7.51 -12.75 16.92
CA THR A 78 6.48 -13.12 15.95
C THR A 78 7.08 -13.75 14.69
N LEU A 79 8.16 -13.19 14.15
CA LEU A 79 8.87 -13.76 13.00
C LEU A 79 9.42 -15.15 13.32
N ASN A 80 9.99 -15.35 14.50
CA ASN A 80 10.48 -16.65 14.95
C ASN A 80 9.34 -17.68 15.08
N ARG A 81 8.16 -17.26 15.55
CA ARG A 81 6.97 -18.14 15.60
C ARG A 81 6.51 -18.54 14.20
N VAL A 82 6.49 -17.60 13.25
CA VAL A 82 6.14 -17.88 11.85
C VAL A 82 7.13 -18.88 11.26
N ASP A 83 8.43 -18.65 11.44
CA ASP A 83 9.47 -19.56 10.95
C ASP A 83 9.32 -20.96 11.53
N HIS A 84 9.06 -21.06 12.82
CA HIS A 84 8.77 -22.35 13.48
C HIS A 84 7.56 -23.07 12.86
N LEU A 85 6.47 -22.35 12.60
CA LEU A 85 5.27 -22.93 11.97
C LEU A 85 5.57 -23.44 10.55
N VAL A 86 6.33 -22.70 9.78
CA VAL A 86 6.73 -23.10 8.42
C VAL A 86 7.55 -24.38 8.45
N HIS A 87 8.55 -24.47 9.32
CA HIS A 87 9.46 -25.61 9.35
C HIS A 87 8.89 -26.83 10.07
N ALA A 88 8.18 -26.62 11.20
CA ALA A 88 7.64 -27.73 11.99
C ALA A 88 6.39 -28.36 11.38
N PHE A 89 5.57 -27.60 10.68
CA PHE A 89 4.29 -28.04 10.13
C PHE A 89 4.23 -28.03 8.62
N ALA A 90 5.34 -27.74 7.92
CA ALA A 90 5.41 -27.62 6.46
C ALA A 90 4.37 -26.64 5.88
N MET A 91 4.06 -25.58 6.62
CA MET A 91 3.11 -24.54 6.20
C MET A 91 3.76 -23.61 5.18
N THR A 92 2.92 -22.92 4.40
CA THR A 92 3.43 -21.78 3.64
C THR A 92 3.66 -20.60 4.59
N TYR A 93 4.57 -19.69 4.24
CA TYR A 93 4.77 -18.46 4.99
C TYR A 93 3.47 -17.64 5.06
N GLN A 94 2.69 -17.62 3.97
CA GLN A 94 1.42 -16.93 3.96
C GLN A 94 0.43 -17.50 4.98
N ASP A 95 0.30 -18.83 5.05
CA ASP A 95 -0.58 -19.48 6.02
C ASP A 95 -0.10 -19.24 7.45
N ALA A 96 1.22 -19.39 7.69
CA ALA A 96 1.81 -19.13 8.99
C ALA A 96 1.62 -17.70 9.47
N PHE A 97 1.87 -16.70 8.60
CA PHE A 97 1.58 -15.30 8.91
C PHE A 97 0.09 -15.06 9.15
N SER A 98 -0.80 -15.68 8.38
CA SER A 98 -2.25 -15.54 8.56
C SER A 98 -2.74 -16.08 9.90
N LEU A 99 -2.07 -17.09 10.47
CA LEU A 99 -2.36 -17.61 11.80
C LEU A 99 -1.87 -16.68 12.91
N VAL A 100 -0.67 -16.13 12.77
CA VAL A 100 -0.03 -15.32 13.82
C VAL A 100 -0.46 -13.87 13.73
N ILE A 101 -0.61 -13.35 12.51
CA ILE A 101 -1.04 -11.99 12.21
C ILE A 101 -2.16 -12.05 11.16
N PRO A 102 -3.44 -12.23 11.56
CA PRO A 102 -4.53 -12.48 10.61
C PRO A 102 -4.71 -11.41 9.54
N MET A 103 -4.12 -10.23 9.71
CA MET A 103 -4.23 -9.09 8.78
C MET A 103 -2.96 -8.81 7.97
N ALA A 104 -1.89 -9.61 8.16
CA ALA A 104 -0.59 -9.36 7.54
C ALA A 104 -0.65 -9.24 6.01
N PHE A 105 -1.44 -10.10 5.37
CA PHE A 105 -1.62 -10.17 3.93
C PHE A 105 -3.07 -9.97 3.47
N GLN A 106 -3.93 -9.36 4.31
CA GLN A 106 -5.30 -9.07 3.92
C GLN A 106 -5.37 -7.87 2.96
N SER A 107 -4.80 -8.03 1.79
CA SER A 107 -4.84 -7.01 0.74
C SER A 107 -5.53 -7.54 -0.49
N VAL A 108 -6.25 -6.66 -1.18
CA VAL A 108 -6.88 -6.97 -2.45
C VAL A 108 -6.13 -6.22 -3.54
N TYR A 109 -5.63 -6.99 -4.48
CA TYR A 109 -5.03 -6.42 -5.68
C TYR A 109 -6.16 -6.09 -6.66
N ARG A 110 -6.23 -4.82 -7.08
CA ARG A 110 -7.18 -4.33 -8.07
C ARG A 110 -6.44 -3.92 -9.31
N TYR A 111 -7.04 -4.14 -10.43
CA TYR A 111 -6.51 -3.71 -11.72
C TYR A 111 -7.49 -2.77 -12.39
N HIS A 112 -6.97 -1.70 -12.97
CA HIS A 112 -7.73 -0.88 -13.90
C HIS A 112 -6.88 -0.62 -15.12
N VAL A 113 -7.55 -0.50 -16.25
CA VAL A 113 -6.94 -0.33 -17.56
C VAL A 113 -7.31 1.03 -18.09
N LYS A 114 -6.32 1.82 -18.44
CA LYS A 114 -6.52 3.13 -19.07
C LYS A 114 -6.24 3.00 -20.58
N LYS A 115 -7.18 3.45 -21.40
CA LYS A 115 -6.99 3.54 -22.83
C LYS A 115 -6.04 4.70 -23.15
N LEU A 116 -4.97 4.43 -23.88
CA LEU A 116 -3.99 5.44 -24.30
C LEU A 116 -4.23 5.92 -25.73
N LYS A 117 -4.72 5.01 -26.60
CA LYS A 117 -4.94 5.27 -28.02
C LYS A 117 -6.19 4.55 -28.50
N ASN A 118 -6.95 5.20 -29.39
CA ASN A 118 -8.04 4.55 -30.09
C ASN A 118 -7.46 3.66 -31.19
N HIS A 119 -7.75 2.36 -31.10
CA HIS A 119 -7.26 1.38 -32.08
C HIS A 119 -8.33 0.31 -32.30
N HIS A 120 -8.44 -0.20 -33.54
CA HIS A 120 -9.46 -1.20 -33.91
C HIS A 120 -9.41 -2.47 -33.05
N THR A 121 -8.22 -2.87 -32.56
CA THR A 121 -8.08 -4.06 -31.67
C THR A 121 -8.71 -3.85 -30.30
N LEU A 122 -9.02 -2.63 -29.88
CA LEU A 122 -9.69 -2.33 -28.62
C LEU A 122 -11.22 -2.41 -28.74
N ARG A 123 -11.79 -2.44 -29.95
CA ARG A 123 -13.25 -2.47 -30.17
C ARG A 123 -13.96 -3.61 -29.43
N ALA A 124 -13.29 -4.75 -29.27
CA ALA A 124 -13.84 -5.87 -28.49
C ALA A 124 -14.03 -5.56 -26.99
N TYR A 125 -13.37 -4.51 -26.50
CA TYR A 125 -13.36 -4.10 -25.10
C TYR A 125 -14.02 -2.73 -24.88
N ASP A 126 -14.50 -2.04 -25.92
CA ASP A 126 -15.04 -0.68 -25.80
C ASP A 126 -16.18 -0.56 -24.77
N ASN A 127 -17.00 -1.59 -24.62
CA ASN A 127 -18.11 -1.61 -23.66
C ASN A 127 -17.67 -1.68 -22.19
N TYR A 128 -16.42 -1.97 -21.92
CA TYR A 128 -15.86 -2.05 -20.56
C TYR A 128 -15.28 -0.73 -20.08
N PHE A 129 -14.93 0.18 -21.01
CA PHE A 129 -14.38 1.48 -20.68
C PHE A 129 -15.48 2.47 -20.32
N ASP A 130 -15.22 3.25 -19.26
CA ASP A 130 -16.10 4.35 -18.87
C ASP A 130 -15.88 5.62 -19.73
N GLN A 131 -16.58 6.71 -19.38
CA GLN A 131 -16.47 8.00 -20.07
C GLN A 131 -15.06 8.66 -19.96
N GLN A 132 -14.21 8.14 -19.08
CA GLN A 132 -12.85 8.63 -18.86
C GLN A 132 -11.80 7.70 -19.48
N ASP A 133 -12.24 6.77 -20.33
CA ASP A 133 -11.40 5.72 -20.93
C ASP A 133 -10.71 4.82 -19.88
N ILE A 134 -11.38 4.56 -18.76
CA ILE A 134 -10.91 3.69 -17.69
C ILE A 134 -11.84 2.47 -17.54
N TRP A 135 -11.24 1.29 -17.45
CA TRP A 135 -11.93 0.04 -17.16
C TRP A 135 -11.42 -0.54 -15.83
N TYR A 136 -12.29 -0.62 -14.82
CA TYR A 136 -11.99 -1.25 -13.53
C TYR A 136 -12.32 -2.73 -13.61
N LEU A 137 -11.30 -3.58 -13.55
CA LEU A 137 -11.48 -5.02 -13.70
C LEU A 137 -12.16 -5.61 -12.45
N THR A 138 -13.23 -6.36 -12.67
CA THR A 138 -13.80 -7.27 -11.68
C THR A 138 -12.92 -8.52 -11.55
N LYS A 139 -13.12 -9.30 -10.49
CA LYS A 139 -12.35 -10.54 -10.26
C LYS A 139 -12.50 -11.56 -11.41
N GLN A 140 -13.66 -11.57 -12.09
CA GLN A 140 -13.90 -12.41 -13.26
C GLN A 140 -13.15 -11.90 -14.50
N GLU A 141 -13.05 -10.59 -14.65
CA GLU A 141 -12.38 -9.94 -15.79
C GLU A 141 -10.86 -9.96 -15.67
N GLU A 142 -10.30 -10.26 -14.49
CA GLU A 142 -8.86 -10.50 -14.33
C GLU A 142 -8.33 -11.62 -15.23
N THR A 143 -9.20 -12.50 -15.72
CA THR A 143 -8.87 -13.51 -16.74
C THR A 143 -8.38 -12.88 -18.04
N TYR A 144 -8.78 -11.65 -18.34
CA TYR A 144 -8.31 -10.91 -19.52
C TYR A 144 -6.91 -10.32 -19.38
N LEU A 145 -6.31 -10.33 -18.19
CA LEU A 145 -5.00 -9.67 -17.94
C LEU A 145 -3.91 -10.16 -18.88
N SER A 146 -3.89 -11.43 -19.26
CA SER A 146 -2.90 -11.97 -20.23
C SER A 146 -3.05 -11.36 -21.61
N ALA A 147 -4.27 -11.14 -22.07
CA ALA A 147 -4.56 -10.50 -23.36
C ALA A 147 -4.29 -8.98 -23.27
N LEU A 148 -4.70 -8.34 -22.19
CA LEU A 148 -4.50 -6.92 -21.95
C LEU A 148 -3.00 -6.56 -21.90
N LYS A 149 -2.15 -7.39 -21.28
CA LYS A 149 -0.68 -7.21 -21.30
C LYS A 149 -0.08 -7.19 -22.70
N ARG A 150 -0.67 -7.91 -23.65
CA ARG A 150 -0.23 -7.85 -25.07
C ARG A 150 -0.59 -6.51 -25.70
N LEU A 151 -1.72 -5.92 -25.31
CA LEU A 151 -2.14 -4.59 -25.79
C LEU A 151 -1.33 -3.48 -25.12
N GLU A 152 -0.98 -3.64 -23.86
CA GLU A 152 -0.07 -2.75 -23.14
C GLU A 152 1.33 -2.71 -23.80
N LYS A 153 1.91 -3.87 -24.14
CA LYS A 153 3.17 -3.96 -24.88
C LYS A 153 3.14 -3.24 -26.23
N LYS A 154 1.96 -3.10 -26.83
CA LYS A 154 1.75 -2.32 -28.07
C LYS A 154 1.54 -0.83 -27.81
N GLY A 155 1.55 -0.38 -26.54
CA GLY A 155 1.32 1.00 -26.16
C GLY A 155 -0.10 1.51 -26.44
N LEU A 156 -1.09 0.62 -26.46
CA LEU A 156 -2.50 0.95 -26.70
C LEU A 156 -3.25 1.25 -25.41
N ILE A 157 -2.86 0.61 -24.33
CA ILE A 157 -3.43 0.74 -22.99
C ILE A 157 -2.31 0.77 -21.95
N GLU A 158 -2.66 1.19 -20.76
CA GLU A 158 -1.84 1.11 -19.53
C GLU A 158 -2.59 0.30 -18.49
N ILE A 159 -1.96 -0.71 -17.91
CA ILE A 159 -2.53 -1.52 -16.82
C ILE A 159 -1.98 -1.01 -15.50
N ILE A 160 -2.86 -0.48 -14.66
CA ILE A 160 -2.51 0.08 -13.37
C ILE A 160 -2.99 -0.89 -12.29
N GLN A 161 -2.07 -1.37 -11.47
CA GLN A 161 -2.37 -2.21 -10.31
C GLN A 161 -2.42 -1.35 -9.06
N THR A 162 -3.52 -1.45 -8.31
CA THR A 162 -3.68 -0.85 -7.00
C THR A 162 -3.81 -1.93 -5.93
N ILE A 163 -3.32 -1.64 -4.74
CA ILE A 163 -3.37 -2.55 -3.60
C ILE A 163 -4.30 -1.92 -2.56
N GLU A 164 -5.40 -2.59 -2.27
CA GLU A 164 -6.33 -2.21 -1.22
C GLU A 164 -6.09 -3.08 0.01
N ASN A 165 -5.71 -2.46 1.12
CA ASN A 165 -5.54 -3.14 2.39
C ASN A 165 -6.91 -3.40 3.03
N LYS A 166 -7.34 -4.67 3.09
CA LYS A 166 -8.50 -5.07 3.89
C LYS A 166 -8.02 -5.25 5.33
N GLY A 167 -8.60 -4.47 6.23
CA GLY A 167 -8.41 -4.68 7.66
C GLY A 167 -7.32 -3.85 8.34
N LEU A 168 -6.40 -3.24 7.63
CA LEU A 168 -5.74 -2.06 8.17
C LEU A 168 -6.77 -0.94 8.09
N SER A 169 -7.20 -0.42 9.23
CA SER A 169 -8.03 0.79 9.23
C SER A 169 -7.32 1.80 8.33
N LYS A 170 -8.08 2.39 7.39
CA LYS A 170 -7.55 3.50 6.57
C LYS A 170 -6.76 4.41 7.50
N PRO A 171 -5.56 4.84 7.12
CA PRO A 171 -4.75 5.67 7.98
C PRO A 171 -5.64 6.78 8.55
N LYS A 172 -5.74 6.85 9.88
CA LYS A 172 -6.51 7.90 10.52
C LYS A 172 -5.72 9.17 10.32
N TYR A 173 -6.24 10.05 9.51
CA TYR A 173 -5.65 11.36 9.32
C TYR A 173 -6.18 12.31 10.38
N SER A 174 -5.29 13.10 10.93
CA SER A 174 -5.62 14.32 11.64
C SER A 174 -5.14 15.52 10.83
N TYR A 175 -5.68 16.66 11.18
CA TYR A 175 -5.33 17.93 10.55
C TYR A 175 -4.74 18.84 11.63
N ARG A 176 -3.68 19.52 11.27
CA ARG A 176 -3.01 20.48 12.13
C ARG A 176 -2.97 21.84 11.44
N LYS A 177 -3.19 22.91 12.21
CA LYS A 177 -3.04 24.29 11.73
C LYS A 177 -1.56 24.58 11.45
N VAL A 178 -1.28 25.11 10.28
CA VAL A 178 0.06 25.51 9.84
C VAL A 178 0.19 27.04 9.78
N MET A 179 -0.79 27.70 9.17
CA MET A 179 -0.82 29.15 9.06
C MET A 179 -1.70 29.80 10.11
N MET A 180 -1.25 30.90 10.67
CA MET A 180 -1.95 31.64 11.73
C MET A 180 -3.05 32.54 11.19
N THR A 181 -2.91 33.06 9.95
CA THR A 181 -3.82 34.05 9.39
C THR A 181 -4.12 33.80 7.93
N HIS A 182 -5.40 33.99 7.54
CA HIS A 182 -5.82 33.99 6.14
C HIS A 182 -7.15 34.72 5.97
N ALA A 183 -7.19 35.75 5.16
CA ALA A 183 -8.34 36.66 5.02
C ALA A 183 -9.71 35.96 4.84
N LYS A 184 -9.78 34.91 3.99
CA LYS A 184 -11.03 34.19 3.70
C LYS A 184 -11.43 33.16 4.73
N TYR A 185 -10.46 32.52 5.40
CA TYR A 185 -10.67 31.37 6.29
C TYR A 185 -10.34 31.67 7.74
N GLN A 186 -10.15 32.97 8.10
CA GLN A 186 -9.75 33.36 9.46
C GLN A 186 -10.71 32.81 10.50
N HIS A 187 -12.01 32.91 10.26
CA HIS A 187 -13.04 32.42 11.18
C HIS A 187 -12.95 30.90 11.47
N LEU A 188 -12.47 30.10 10.50
CA LEU A 188 -12.23 28.67 10.70
C LEU A 188 -10.88 28.42 11.37
N LEU A 189 -9.86 29.20 11.05
CA LEU A 189 -8.55 29.09 11.67
C LEU A 189 -8.58 29.45 13.15
N ASP A 190 -9.46 30.35 13.55
CA ASP A 190 -9.63 30.76 14.95
C ASP A 190 -10.30 29.69 15.82
N LEU A 191 -10.99 28.73 15.17
CA LEU A 191 -11.64 27.60 15.86
C LEU A 191 -10.68 26.43 16.16
N ILE A 192 -9.47 26.45 15.60
CA ILE A 192 -8.50 25.37 15.75
C ILE A 192 -7.19 25.89 16.33
N GLU A 193 -6.63 25.14 17.28
CA GLU A 193 -5.35 25.46 17.93
C GLU A 193 -4.18 24.87 17.16
N THR A 194 -3.01 25.55 17.23
CA THR A 194 -1.82 25.20 16.44
C THR A 194 -1.18 23.87 16.84
N HIS A 195 -1.32 23.48 18.11
CA HIS A 195 -0.69 22.26 18.66
C HIS A 195 -1.63 21.07 18.76
N LEU A 196 -2.91 21.26 18.39
CA LEU A 196 -3.89 20.18 18.45
C LEU A 196 -4.07 19.52 17.08
N HIS A 197 -4.37 18.24 17.14
CA HIS A 197 -4.67 17.41 16.00
C HIS A 197 -6.17 17.11 15.93
N TYR A 198 -6.82 17.54 14.86
CA TYR A 198 -8.26 17.40 14.67
C TYR A 198 -8.56 16.28 13.66
N ARG A 199 -9.43 15.35 14.01
CA ARG A 199 -9.95 14.37 13.03
C ARG A 199 -10.97 15.05 12.12
N ASN A 200 -11.24 14.47 10.98
CA ASN A 200 -12.21 15.03 10.03
C ASN A 200 -13.57 15.31 10.67
N LYS A 201 -14.05 14.41 11.52
CA LYS A 201 -15.32 14.59 12.26
C LYS A 201 -15.30 15.77 13.22
N ASP A 202 -14.17 16.01 13.87
CA ASP A 202 -14.00 17.10 14.82
C ASP A 202 -14.05 18.46 14.07
N LEU A 203 -13.40 18.55 12.90
CA LEU A 203 -13.47 19.73 12.04
C LEU A 203 -14.89 19.97 11.51
N VAL A 204 -15.61 18.92 11.13
CA VAL A 204 -17.00 19.04 10.67
C VAL A 204 -17.90 19.58 11.78
N GLN A 205 -17.70 19.13 13.02
CA GLN A 205 -18.43 19.65 14.19
C GLN A 205 -18.13 21.14 14.46
N LEU A 206 -16.92 21.59 14.13
CA LEU A 206 -16.51 23.01 14.21
C LEU A 206 -16.98 23.84 13.02
N GLY A 207 -17.77 23.27 12.10
CA GLY A 207 -18.34 23.98 10.95
C GLY A 207 -17.50 23.93 9.67
N PHE A 208 -16.43 23.11 9.63
CA PHE A 208 -15.68 22.93 8.40
C PHE A 208 -16.45 22.05 7.41
N THR A 209 -16.50 22.47 6.15
CA THR A 209 -17.01 21.66 5.05
C THR A 209 -15.89 20.88 4.38
N ALA A 210 -16.22 19.78 3.69
CA ALA A 210 -15.24 19.02 2.92
C ALA A 210 -14.52 19.90 1.87
N SER A 211 -15.23 20.88 1.29
CA SER A 211 -14.67 21.83 0.35
C SER A 211 -13.70 22.81 1.02
N SER A 212 -14.04 23.33 2.20
CA SER A 212 -13.14 24.23 2.95
C SER A 212 -11.87 23.53 3.38
N ILE A 213 -11.97 22.31 3.90
CA ILE A 213 -10.81 21.48 4.28
C ILE A 213 -9.89 21.24 3.08
N LYS A 214 -10.45 20.85 1.92
CA LYS A 214 -9.67 20.63 0.69
C LYS A 214 -8.96 21.91 0.22
N THR A 215 -9.63 23.02 0.30
CA THR A 215 -9.06 24.32 -0.11
C THR A 215 -7.99 24.79 0.87
N MET A 216 -8.21 24.63 2.16
CA MET A 216 -7.22 24.98 3.20
C MET A 216 -5.96 24.11 3.11
N LEU A 217 -6.07 22.83 2.79
CA LEU A 217 -4.94 21.94 2.48
C LEU A 217 -4.17 22.45 1.25
N LYS A 218 -4.89 22.79 0.18
CA LYS A 218 -4.27 23.30 -1.06
C LYS A 218 -3.48 24.60 -0.84
N HIS A 219 -3.94 25.44 0.07
CA HIS A 219 -3.28 26.71 0.41
C HIS A 219 -2.27 26.60 1.56
N GLY A 220 -2.03 25.39 2.09
CA GLY A 220 -1.09 25.17 3.18
C GLY A 220 -1.51 25.81 4.51
N LEU A 221 -2.80 26.09 4.70
CA LEU A 221 -3.33 26.66 5.95
C LEU A 221 -3.42 25.60 7.05
N ILE A 222 -3.71 24.38 6.66
CA ILE A 222 -3.68 23.18 7.47
C ILE A 222 -2.87 22.11 6.76
N GLU A 223 -2.28 21.22 7.50
CA GLU A 223 -1.62 20.03 6.98
C GLU A 223 -2.33 18.76 7.42
N LYS A 224 -2.18 17.71 6.61
CA LYS A 224 -2.72 16.39 6.89
C LYS A 224 -1.61 15.54 7.50
N VAL A 225 -1.78 15.14 8.75
CA VAL A 225 -0.82 14.35 9.51
C VAL A 225 -1.39 12.95 9.67
N ILE A 226 -0.57 11.92 9.40
CA ILE A 226 -0.94 10.54 9.70
C ILE A 226 -0.85 10.39 11.22
N VAL A 227 -1.99 10.15 11.85
CA VAL A 227 -2.02 9.74 13.25
C VAL A 227 -1.55 8.30 13.28
N GLU A 228 -0.49 8.01 14.05
CA GLU A 228 -0.03 6.65 14.30
C GLU A 228 -1.23 5.74 14.54
N GLN A 229 -1.28 4.67 13.79
CA GLN A 229 -2.20 3.58 14.10
C GLN A 229 -1.67 2.97 15.40
N THR A 230 -2.17 3.45 16.53
CA THR A 230 -2.08 2.70 17.77
C THR A 230 -2.84 1.41 17.48
N GLN A 231 -2.08 0.37 17.14
CA GLN A 231 -2.62 -0.98 17.18
C GLN A 231 -3.09 -1.15 18.63
N SER A 232 -4.39 -1.20 18.83
CA SER A 232 -4.94 -1.89 19.97
C SER A 232 -4.54 -3.35 19.78
N LEU A 233 -3.30 -3.67 20.12
CA LEU A 233 -2.89 -5.03 20.40
C LEU A 233 -3.82 -5.50 21.49
N ILE A 234 -4.66 -6.41 21.10
CA ILE A 234 -5.57 -7.20 21.89
C ILE A 234 -4.86 -7.58 23.19
N GLN A 235 -5.26 -6.91 24.29
CA GLN A 235 -5.16 -7.50 25.61
C GLN A 235 -6.28 -8.55 25.65
N HIS A 236 -5.92 -9.80 25.53
CA HIS A 236 -6.58 -10.94 26.17
C HIS A 236 -5.58 -12.08 26.26
#